data_9543dbc3e496a34c9b66be092e2abcc9
#
_entry.id   9543dbc3e496a34c9b66be092e2abcc9
#
_cell.length_a   1.000
_cell.length_b   1.000
_cell.length_c   1.000
_cell.angle_alpha   90.00
_cell.angle_beta   90.00
_cell.angle_gamma   90.00
#
_symmetry.space_group_name_H-M   'P 1'
#
loop_
_entity.id
_entity.type
_entity.pdbx_description
1 polymer ?
#
loop_
_entity_poly.entity_id
_entity_poly.type
_entity_poly.pdbx_seq_one_letter_code
_entity_poly.pdbx_strand_id
1 'polypeptide(L)'
;MKTVLKILLCACMAVSCTLILPAQIGTRFPSERKVIKDPKTGVELVFLTSKSGTGDSKIYQTHNQWTSDGKWVIFRSNRVKGEAMAVNEETGDIVQVTEGGFSGMLCVARNSMNLYYMRPLKNKKDERLGMEVVEVNLERLFADSEAGKLKKKKHYERICGLIPQEMGAGGDMALDGSETFAYFRLGKEYAGKFPIQEELSGTFGPRKMGAGPSGIGKIDLTTGQVKHVVSVHFQVGHIQGNPWHPGEVIFCWETGGKAPQRTWMVNADGTNLRPIYRETEYDWVTHEAVISADELVIAMLGHRRISEERNMDFSKDWGPSGTKEYATGMAVVNMRTREFTMEGQVDGDNFWHVAGSQDGHWVAGDTFARELWLIDRHTKERILLSDGLKTTARDHVHPTFKPDGTAIEIQSAMLSEDGRSLNICVVKLPQHLLDRYKKGDN
;
A
#
# COMPACT_ATOMS: atom_id res chain seq x y z
N MET A 1 29.14 64.53 45.78
CA MET A 1 29.12 63.11 46.09
C MET A 1 27.91 62.52 45.39
N LYS A 2 28.14 61.83 44.26
CA LYS A 2 27.08 61.26 43.45
C LYS A 2 27.12 59.73 43.63
N THR A 3 26.08 59.17 44.22
CA THR A 3 25.90 57.76 44.45
C THR A 3 25.27 57.12 43.17
N VAL A 4 26.01 56.24 42.51
CA VAL A 4 25.55 55.52 41.33
C VAL A 4 24.89 54.25 41.79
N LEU A 5 23.57 54.10 41.53
CA LEU A 5 22.76 52.91 41.78
C LEU A 5 22.93 51.97 40.59
N LYS A 6 23.61 50.86 40.80
CA LYS A 6 23.67 49.77 39.77
C LYS A 6 22.45 48.89 39.91
N ILE A 7 21.55 48.95 38.90
CA ILE A 7 20.43 48.01 38.73
C ILE A 7 20.98 46.77 38.03
N LEU A 8 21.03 45.64 38.75
CA LEU A 8 21.34 44.34 38.18
C LEU A 8 20.05 43.75 37.55
N LEU A 9 20.00 43.73 36.22
CA LEU A 9 18.94 43.05 35.51
C LEU A 9 19.29 41.55 35.40
N CYS A 10 18.69 40.71 36.26
CA CYS A 10 18.75 39.24 36.10
C CYS A 10 17.81 38.84 34.98
N ALA A 11 18.37 38.59 33.79
CA ALA A 11 17.64 37.91 32.71
C ALA A 11 17.57 36.40 33.03
N CYS A 12 16.43 35.94 33.54
CA CYS A 12 16.13 34.52 33.62
C CYS A 12 15.91 33.98 32.17
N MET A 13 16.93 33.42 31.56
CA MET A 13 16.77 32.55 30.42
C MET A 13 16.06 31.27 30.90
N ALA A 14 14.74 31.19 30.65
CA ALA A 14 14.03 29.95 30.75
C ALA A 14 14.54 29.01 29.60
N VAL A 15 15.53 28.18 29.93
CA VAL A 15 15.90 27.05 29.08
C VAL A 15 14.74 26.09 29.15
N SER A 16 13.86 26.15 28.15
CA SER A 16 12.86 25.09 27.89
C SER A 16 13.63 23.83 27.55
N CYS A 17 13.98 23.05 28.56
CA CYS A 17 14.40 21.68 28.38
C CYS A 17 13.16 20.91 27.83
N THR A 18 13.03 20.81 26.52
CA THR A 18 12.13 19.83 25.90
C THR A 18 12.68 18.47 26.29
N LEU A 19 12.10 17.89 27.34
CA LEU A 19 12.26 16.48 27.64
C LEU A 19 11.72 15.75 26.39
N ILE A 20 12.63 15.22 25.58
CA ILE A 20 12.29 14.27 24.54
C ILE A 20 11.86 13.01 25.30
N LEU A 21 10.58 12.97 25.67
CA LEU A 21 9.97 11.71 26.13
C LEU A 21 10.11 10.71 24.98
N PRO A 22 10.52 9.47 25.27
CA PRO A 22 10.49 8.44 24.24
C PRO A 22 9.07 8.42 23.65
N ALA A 23 8.99 8.64 22.34
CA ALA A 23 7.71 8.68 21.67
C ALA A 23 6.99 7.34 21.89
N GLN A 24 5.79 7.41 22.44
CA GLN A 24 4.91 6.26 22.69
C GLN A 24 3.74 6.30 21.73
N ILE A 25 3.08 5.19 21.54
CA ILE A 25 1.84 5.12 20.79
C ILE A 25 0.85 6.21 21.25
N GLY A 26 0.25 6.93 20.30
CA GLY A 26 -0.63 8.06 20.58
C GLY A 26 0.06 9.42 20.70
N THR A 27 1.40 9.49 20.65
CA THR A 27 2.11 10.78 20.60
C THR A 27 1.67 11.59 19.39
N ARG A 28 1.32 12.88 19.61
CA ARG A 28 0.89 13.80 18.56
C ARG A 28 2.04 14.64 18.06
N PHE A 29 2.00 14.94 16.77
CA PHE A 29 2.93 15.83 16.09
C PHE A 29 2.16 17.00 15.47
N PRO A 30 2.78 18.17 15.31
CA PRO A 30 2.14 19.31 14.68
C PRO A 30 1.65 18.99 13.25
N SER A 31 0.55 19.62 12.87
CA SER A 31 0.04 19.56 11.50
C SER A 31 1.06 20.12 10.51
N GLU A 32 1.24 19.40 9.41
CA GLU A 32 2.06 19.81 8.28
C GLU A 32 1.22 20.02 7.03
N ARG A 33 -0.11 20.02 7.19
CA ARG A 33 -1.09 20.07 6.12
C ARG A 33 -0.91 21.32 5.26
N LYS A 34 -0.82 21.14 3.95
CA LYS A 34 -0.77 22.22 2.95
C LYS A 34 -1.73 21.91 1.82
N VAL A 35 -2.47 22.93 1.37
CA VAL A 35 -3.34 22.82 0.20
C VAL A 35 -2.73 23.66 -0.91
N ILE A 36 -2.53 23.07 -2.06
CA ILE A 36 -2.06 23.75 -3.26
C ILE A 36 -2.91 23.32 -4.46
N LYS A 37 -2.83 24.07 -5.53
CA LYS A 37 -3.36 23.63 -6.83
C LYS A 37 -2.21 23.07 -7.67
N ASP A 38 -2.49 21.98 -8.36
CA ASP A 38 -1.55 21.47 -9.35
C ASP A 38 -1.29 22.58 -10.41
N PRO A 39 -0.03 22.90 -10.71
CA PRO A 39 0.29 24.05 -11.57
C PRO A 39 -0.15 23.85 -13.03
N LYS A 40 -0.33 22.61 -13.50
CA LYS A 40 -0.73 22.30 -14.87
C LYS A 40 -2.23 22.09 -15.00
N THR A 41 -2.82 21.37 -14.07
CA THR A 41 -4.22 20.95 -14.16
C THR A 41 -5.19 21.80 -13.34
N GLY A 42 -4.69 22.51 -12.32
CA GLY A 42 -5.48 23.26 -11.38
C GLY A 42 -6.22 22.40 -10.35
N VAL A 43 -6.04 21.09 -10.36
CA VAL A 43 -6.64 20.15 -9.39
C VAL A 43 -6.08 20.42 -8.00
N GLU A 44 -6.96 20.31 -6.99
CA GLU A 44 -6.55 20.50 -5.58
C GLU A 44 -5.74 19.34 -5.06
N LEU A 45 -4.55 19.63 -4.56
CA LEU A 45 -3.62 18.72 -3.91
C LEU A 45 -3.54 19.04 -2.42
N VAL A 46 -3.99 18.14 -1.58
CA VAL A 46 -3.94 18.26 -0.12
C VAL A 46 -2.75 17.44 0.40
N PHE A 47 -1.61 18.08 0.59
CA PHE A 47 -0.47 17.46 1.23
C PHE A 47 -0.74 17.34 2.73
N LEU A 48 -0.92 16.12 3.20
CA LEU A 48 -1.15 15.82 4.62
C LEU A 48 0.14 15.89 5.43
N THR A 49 1.27 15.61 4.78
CA THR A 49 2.62 15.82 5.31
C THR A 49 3.42 16.68 4.35
N SER A 50 4.38 17.47 4.88
CA SER A 50 5.15 18.39 4.02
C SER A 50 6.58 18.64 4.50
N LYS A 51 7.00 18.00 5.60
CA LYS A 51 8.34 18.14 6.14
C LYS A 51 9.30 17.21 5.42
N SER A 52 10.42 17.76 4.94
CA SER A 52 11.48 16.98 4.32
C SER A 52 12.21 16.11 5.35
N GLY A 53 12.75 14.97 4.91
CA GLY A 53 13.59 14.07 5.71
C GLY A 53 12.84 13.18 6.70
N THR A 54 11.51 13.22 6.73
CA THR A 54 10.69 12.38 7.63
C THR A 54 10.48 10.95 7.12
N GLY A 55 10.88 10.65 5.87
CA GLY A 55 10.76 9.33 5.28
C GLY A 55 9.32 8.85 5.17
N ASP A 56 8.39 9.78 4.95
CA ASP A 56 6.98 9.45 4.80
C ASP A 56 6.76 8.65 3.53
N SER A 57 5.98 7.58 3.64
CA SER A 57 5.53 6.81 2.49
C SER A 57 4.19 6.15 2.80
N LYS A 58 3.34 6.08 1.79
CA LYS A 58 2.03 5.45 1.95
C LYS A 58 2.14 3.93 2.12
N ILE A 59 1.09 3.30 2.59
CA ILE A 59 0.91 1.84 2.50
C ILE A 59 0.82 1.49 1.01
N TYR A 60 1.24 0.30 0.64
CA TYR A 60 1.19 -0.12 -0.76
C TYR A 60 -0.25 -0.11 -1.28
N GLN A 61 -0.44 0.28 -2.54
CA GLN A 61 -1.72 0.60 -3.17
C GLN A 61 -2.79 -0.51 -3.13
N THR A 62 -2.37 -1.77 -2.93
CA THR A 62 -3.28 -2.90 -2.83
C THR A 62 -4.03 -2.97 -1.50
N HIS A 63 -3.65 -2.12 -0.53
CA HIS A 63 -4.21 -2.10 0.81
C HIS A 63 -5.02 -0.84 1.06
N ASN A 64 -6.01 -0.94 1.95
CA ASN A 64 -6.75 0.21 2.42
C ASN A 64 -5.84 1.17 3.18
N GLN A 65 -6.03 2.48 2.98
CA GLN A 65 -5.21 3.54 3.57
C GLN A 65 -5.97 4.30 4.66
N TRP A 66 -7.30 4.39 4.53
CA TRP A 66 -8.14 5.15 5.44
C TRP A 66 -8.72 4.29 6.55
N THR A 67 -8.87 4.89 7.72
CA THR A 67 -9.69 4.32 8.79
C THR A 67 -11.15 4.20 8.35
N SER A 68 -11.92 3.32 8.99
CA SER A 68 -13.31 3.03 8.60
C SER A 68 -14.26 4.25 8.70
N ASP A 69 -13.91 5.25 9.52
CA ASP A 69 -14.63 6.52 9.60
C ASP A 69 -14.22 7.54 8.50
N GLY A 70 -13.27 7.17 7.64
CA GLY A 70 -12.78 7.97 6.52
C GLY A 70 -11.99 9.23 6.90
N LYS A 71 -11.62 9.39 8.18
CA LYS A 71 -10.98 10.63 8.67
C LYS A 71 -9.46 10.59 8.72
N TRP A 72 -8.87 9.42 8.91
CA TRP A 72 -7.44 9.27 9.11
C TRP A 72 -6.80 8.43 8.01
N VAL A 73 -5.64 8.85 7.56
CA VAL A 73 -4.78 8.10 6.63
C VAL A 73 -3.61 7.53 7.42
N ILE A 74 -3.36 6.23 7.26
CA ILE A 74 -2.23 5.54 7.91
C ILE A 74 -1.05 5.49 6.95
N PHE A 75 0.15 5.79 7.46
CA PHE A 75 1.36 5.84 6.63
C PHE A 75 2.62 5.45 7.41
N ARG A 76 3.67 5.12 6.68
CA ARG A 76 5.00 4.85 7.22
C ARG A 76 5.76 6.16 7.39
N SER A 77 6.56 6.28 8.46
CA SER A 77 7.35 7.48 8.72
C SER A 77 8.60 7.16 9.52
N ASN A 78 9.62 8.01 9.41
CA ASN A 78 10.80 7.98 10.25
C ASN A 78 10.78 9.06 11.34
N ARG A 79 9.64 9.75 11.57
CA ARG A 79 9.47 10.70 12.70
C ARG A 79 9.80 10.05 14.02
N VAL A 80 9.34 8.80 14.17
CA VAL A 80 9.80 7.87 15.19
C VAL A 80 10.29 6.64 14.46
N LYS A 81 11.56 6.30 14.62
CA LYS A 81 12.21 5.25 13.85
C LYS A 81 11.51 3.90 14.01
N GLY A 82 11.06 3.34 12.88
CA GLY A 82 10.41 2.03 12.81
C GLY A 82 8.93 2.02 13.16
N GLU A 83 8.31 3.21 13.36
CA GLU A 83 6.91 3.32 13.74
C GLU A 83 6.05 3.88 12.59
N ALA A 84 4.76 3.56 12.63
CA ALA A 84 3.77 4.09 11.71
C ALA A 84 3.00 5.26 12.33
N MET A 85 2.46 6.11 11.46
CA MET A 85 1.70 7.30 11.81
C MET A 85 0.31 7.25 11.20
N ALA A 86 -0.62 7.97 11.80
CA ALA A 86 -1.88 8.39 11.21
C ALA A 86 -1.88 9.90 11.02
N VAL A 87 -2.50 10.39 9.96
CA VAL A 87 -2.75 11.82 9.79
C VAL A 87 -4.24 12.05 9.54
N ASN A 88 -4.82 13.00 10.25
CA ASN A 88 -6.21 13.41 10.03
C ASN A 88 -6.31 14.23 8.74
N GLU A 89 -7.17 13.82 7.81
CA GLU A 89 -7.30 14.46 6.49
C GLU A 89 -7.77 15.91 6.58
N GLU A 90 -8.62 16.23 7.56
CA GLU A 90 -9.20 17.56 7.72
C GLU A 90 -8.28 18.49 8.51
N THR A 91 -7.83 18.06 9.70
CA THR A 91 -7.04 18.92 10.63
C THR A 91 -5.54 18.87 10.35
N GLY A 92 -5.04 17.80 9.74
CA GLY A 92 -3.63 17.55 9.55
C GLY A 92 -2.90 17.06 10.81
N ASP A 93 -3.61 16.77 11.90
CA ASP A 93 -3.02 16.21 13.12
C ASP A 93 -2.34 14.88 12.82
N ILE A 94 -1.10 14.73 13.25
CA ILE A 94 -0.33 13.49 13.07
C ILE A 94 -0.21 12.77 14.41
N VAL A 95 -0.49 11.46 14.43
CA VAL A 95 -0.48 10.61 15.62
C VAL A 95 0.30 9.33 15.36
N GLN A 96 1.22 8.97 16.28
CA GLN A 96 1.91 7.67 16.23
C GLN A 96 0.92 6.53 16.51
N VAL A 97 0.87 5.50 15.64
CA VAL A 97 -0.11 4.40 15.76
C VAL A 97 0.50 3.03 16.03
N THR A 98 1.82 2.92 16.10
CA THR A 98 2.52 1.69 16.49
C THR A 98 3.58 1.99 17.55
N GLU A 99 3.98 0.96 18.34
CA GLU A 99 5.07 1.06 19.31
C GLU A 99 5.80 -0.27 19.43
N GLY A 100 7.11 -0.23 19.23
CA GLY A 100 7.99 -1.42 19.25
C GLY A 100 8.23 -1.99 17.86
N GLY A 101 7.99 -1.20 16.85
CA GLY A 101 8.25 -1.49 15.45
C GLY A 101 7.16 -2.31 14.77
N PHE A 102 7.22 -2.33 13.45
CA PHE A 102 6.43 -3.21 12.59
C PHE A 102 7.29 -3.74 11.44
N SER A 103 6.82 -4.78 10.75
CA SER A 103 7.48 -5.36 9.60
C SER A 103 6.48 -5.53 8.46
N GLY A 104 6.87 -5.04 7.29
CA GLY A 104 6.10 -5.22 6.06
C GLY A 104 4.84 -4.37 5.98
N MET A 105 3.69 -5.01 5.78
CA MET A 105 2.42 -4.32 5.54
C MET A 105 1.73 -3.85 6.81
N LEU A 106 1.08 -2.71 6.68
CA LEU A 106 0.09 -2.18 7.62
C LEU A 106 -1.29 -2.43 7.00
N CYS A 107 -2.17 -3.12 7.70
CA CYS A 107 -3.50 -3.48 7.23
C CYS A 107 -4.55 -2.68 7.99
N VAL A 108 -5.06 -1.61 7.38
CA VAL A 108 -6.13 -0.79 7.94
C VAL A 108 -7.46 -1.47 7.67
N ALA A 109 -8.21 -1.76 8.72
CA ALA A 109 -9.52 -2.37 8.62
C ALA A 109 -10.52 -1.44 7.93
N ARG A 110 -11.41 -1.98 7.10
CA ARG A 110 -12.43 -1.21 6.37
C ARG A 110 -13.70 -1.01 7.17
N ASN A 111 -14.03 -1.99 8.04
CA ASN A 111 -15.30 -2.02 8.77
C ASN A 111 -15.13 -1.64 10.25
N SER A 112 -13.92 -1.76 10.78
CA SER A 112 -13.61 -1.43 12.17
C SER A 112 -12.50 -0.37 12.26
N MET A 113 -12.43 0.32 13.40
CA MET A 113 -11.37 1.29 13.69
C MET A 113 -10.12 0.57 14.21
N ASN A 114 -9.64 -0.45 13.46
CA ASN A 114 -8.49 -1.24 13.84
C ASN A 114 -7.38 -1.17 12.77
N LEU A 115 -6.14 -1.27 13.26
CA LEU A 115 -4.95 -1.44 12.45
C LEU A 115 -4.30 -2.78 12.81
N TYR A 116 -3.94 -3.57 11.80
CA TYR A 116 -3.23 -4.83 11.98
C TYR A 116 -1.85 -4.78 11.32
N TYR A 117 -0.86 -5.37 11.99
CA TYR A 117 0.49 -5.48 11.44
C TYR A 117 1.27 -6.64 12.07
N MET A 118 2.38 -7.00 11.47
CA MET A 118 3.31 -7.97 12.03
C MET A 118 4.45 -7.28 12.76
N ARG A 119 4.87 -7.86 13.90
CA ARG A 119 6.03 -7.45 14.67
C ARG A 119 6.92 -8.66 14.97
N PRO A 120 8.25 -8.60 14.71
CA PRO A 120 9.16 -9.68 15.06
C PRO A 120 9.17 -9.92 16.57
N LEU A 121 8.88 -11.14 17.00
CA LEU A 121 9.09 -11.56 18.38
C LEU A 121 10.50 -12.14 18.50
N LYS A 122 11.26 -11.63 19.46
CA LYS A 122 12.63 -12.07 19.74
C LYS A 122 12.76 -12.52 21.20
N ASN A 123 13.65 -13.48 21.44
CA ASN A 123 14.01 -13.89 22.79
C ASN A 123 15.06 -12.94 23.40
N LYS A 124 15.49 -13.22 24.62
CA LYS A 124 16.50 -12.42 25.34
C LYS A 124 17.90 -12.43 24.66
N LYS A 125 18.15 -13.36 23.75
CA LYS A 125 19.38 -13.45 22.96
C LYS A 125 19.25 -12.80 21.57
N ASP A 126 18.18 -12.03 21.32
CA ASP A 126 17.86 -11.40 20.04
C ASP A 126 17.53 -12.39 18.91
N GLU A 127 17.34 -13.68 19.24
CA GLU A 127 16.92 -14.69 18.28
C GLU A 127 15.43 -14.57 17.99
N ARG A 128 15.07 -14.58 16.71
CA ARG A 128 13.67 -14.45 16.26
C ARG A 128 12.90 -15.74 16.55
N LEU A 129 11.78 -15.63 17.24
CA LEU A 129 10.86 -16.73 17.56
C LEU A 129 9.70 -16.84 16.58
N GLY A 130 9.42 -15.78 15.83
CA GLY A 130 8.32 -15.69 14.87
C GLY A 130 7.87 -14.26 14.66
N MET A 131 6.62 -14.12 14.20
CA MET A 131 5.95 -12.83 14.02
C MET A 131 4.67 -12.77 14.85
N GLU A 132 4.61 -11.84 15.79
CA GLU A 132 3.33 -11.47 16.41
C GLU A 132 2.46 -10.77 15.38
N VAL A 133 1.18 -11.12 15.33
CA VAL A 133 0.16 -10.33 14.65
C VAL A 133 -0.50 -9.45 15.70
N VAL A 134 -0.38 -8.15 15.52
CA VAL A 134 -0.84 -7.11 16.47
C VAL A 134 -2.05 -6.41 15.90
N GLU A 135 -3.06 -6.22 16.75
CA GLU A 135 -4.21 -5.35 16.50
C GLU A 135 -4.09 -4.10 17.36
N VAL A 136 -4.31 -2.93 16.76
CA VAL A 136 -4.41 -1.65 17.48
C VAL A 136 -5.83 -1.10 17.35
N ASN A 137 -6.45 -0.80 18.47
CA ASN A 137 -7.72 -0.09 18.50
C ASN A 137 -7.48 1.42 18.33
N LEU A 138 -7.70 1.90 17.11
CA LEU A 138 -7.44 3.29 16.72
C LEU A 138 -8.45 4.26 17.34
N GLU A 139 -9.72 3.87 17.50
CA GLU A 139 -10.74 4.73 18.09
C GLU A 139 -10.35 5.14 19.52
N ARG A 140 -10.01 4.16 20.35
CA ARG A 140 -9.55 4.40 21.72
C ARG A 140 -8.24 5.19 21.76
N LEU A 141 -7.32 4.86 20.86
CA LEU A 141 -6.04 5.53 20.75
C LEU A 141 -6.20 7.02 20.44
N PHE A 142 -6.98 7.35 19.43
CA PHE A 142 -7.21 8.74 19.01
C PHE A 142 -7.93 9.53 20.08
N ALA A 143 -8.95 8.96 20.72
CA ALA A 143 -9.68 9.61 21.80
C ALA A 143 -8.77 9.94 23.01
N ASP A 144 -7.96 8.99 23.46
CA ASP A 144 -7.02 9.21 24.57
C ASP A 144 -5.90 10.19 24.18
N SER A 145 -5.43 10.13 22.93
CA SER A 145 -4.43 11.06 22.37
C SER A 145 -4.96 12.50 22.33
N GLU A 146 -6.17 12.69 21.85
CA GLU A 146 -6.82 14.01 21.79
C GLU A 146 -7.04 14.58 23.19
N ALA A 147 -7.48 13.75 24.13
CA ALA A 147 -7.70 14.14 25.52
C ALA A 147 -6.41 14.39 26.33
N GLY A 148 -5.23 14.08 25.76
CA GLY A 148 -3.95 14.13 26.48
C GLY A 148 -3.84 13.12 27.62
N LYS A 149 -4.56 11.97 27.53
CA LYS A 149 -4.66 10.94 28.57
C LYS A 149 -4.08 9.60 28.13
N LEU A 150 -2.93 9.64 27.46
CA LEU A 150 -2.29 8.45 26.93
C LEU A 150 -1.98 7.42 28.02
N LYS A 151 -2.22 6.18 27.71
CA LYS A 151 -1.93 5.01 28.53
C LYS A 151 -0.82 4.16 27.91
N LYS A 152 -0.37 3.14 28.63
CA LYS A 152 0.63 2.20 28.10
C LYS A 152 0.07 1.44 26.90
N LYS A 153 0.93 1.08 25.93
CA LYS A 153 0.57 0.44 24.66
C LYS A 153 -0.39 -0.76 24.80
N LYS A 154 -0.24 -1.59 25.83
CA LYS A 154 -1.14 -2.72 26.10
C LYS A 154 -2.62 -2.36 26.29
N HIS A 155 -2.92 -1.06 26.44
CA HIS A 155 -4.30 -0.58 26.51
C HIS A 155 -4.91 -0.43 25.10
N TYR A 156 -4.07 -0.25 24.12
CA TYR A 156 -4.46 -0.03 22.71
C TYR A 156 -4.18 -1.24 21.85
N GLU A 157 -3.14 -2.04 22.19
CA GLU A 157 -2.71 -3.20 21.42
C GLU A 157 -3.25 -4.52 22.01
N ARG A 158 -3.64 -5.43 21.11
CA ARG A 158 -3.90 -6.85 21.39
C ARG A 158 -3.00 -7.70 20.48
N ILE A 159 -2.39 -8.72 21.04
CA ILE A 159 -1.71 -9.75 20.25
C ILE A 159 -2.74 -10.76 19.81
N CYS A 160 -3.00 -10.83 18.50
CA CYS A 160 -3.95 -11.77 17.91
C CYS A 160 -3.40 -13.20 17.92
N GLY A 161 -2.10 -13.35 17.69
CA GLY A 161 -1.42 -14.64 17.71
C GLY A 161 0.03 -14.54 17.27
N LEU A 162 0.71 -15.69 17.25
CA LEU A 162 2.10 -15.83 16.84
C LEU A 162 2.17 -16.72 15.60
N ILE A 163 2.77 -16.22 14.53
CA ILE A 163 3.18 -17.02 13.38
C ILE A 163 4.59 -17.55 13.68
N PRO A 164 4.77 -18.88 13.82
CA PRO A 164 6.04 -19.47 14.19
C PRO A 164 7.15 -19.18 13.18
N GLN A 165 8.40 -19.10 13.66
CA GLN A 165 9.57 -18.78 12.85
C GLN A 165 9.76 -19.72 11.66
N GLU A 166 9.47 -21.02 11.83
CA GLU A 166 9.60 -22.03 10.78
C GLU A 166 8.67 -21.80 9.57
N MET A 167 7.59 -21.03 9.73
CA MET A 167 6.73 -20.66 8.62
C MET A 167 7.32 -19.57 7.73
N GLY A 168 8.38 -18.90 8.17
CA GLY A 168 9.17 -17.96 7.37
C GLY A 168 8.43 -16.66 7.00
N ALA A 169 7.39 -16.27 7.76
CA ALA A 169 6.68 -15.03 7.52
C ALA A 169 7.60 -13.81 7.65
N GLY A 170 7.50 -12.85 6.72
CA GLY A 170 8.39 -11.69 6.61
C GLY A 170 7.71 -10.34 6.83
N GLY A 171 6.38 -10.31 6.94
CA GLY A 171 5.59 -9.08 7.07
C GLY A 171 4.64 -8.82 5.90
N ASP A 172 4.72 -9.57 4.81
CA ASP A 172 3.69 -9.53 3.77
C ASP A 172 2.41 -10.11 4.34
N MET A 173 1.40 -9.26 4.50
CA MET A 173 0.13 -9.61 5.12
C MET A 173 -1.01 -8.84 4.46
N ALA A 174 -2.17 -9.47 4.36
CA ALA A 174 -3.42 -8.84 3.96
C ALA A 174 -4.55 -9.26 4.88
N LEU A 175 -5.45 -8.34 5.17
CA LEU A 175 -6.65 -8.60 5.97
C LEU A 175 -7.72 -9.24 5.09
N ASP A 176 -8.44 -10.22 5.64
CA ASP A 176 -9.63 -10.77 5.01
C ASP A 176 -10.80 -9.77 5.03
N GLY A 177 -11.71 -9.88 4.07
CA GLY A 177 -12.89 -9.00 4.01
C GLY A 177 -13.81 -9.09 5.25
N SER A 178 -13.78 -10.22 5.98
CA SER A 178 -14.48 -10.38 7.26
C SER A 178 -13.77 -9.72 8.44
N GLU A 179 -12.51 -9.34 8.30
CA GLU A 179 -11.62 -8.88 9.38
C GLU A 179 -11.42 -9.93 10.51
N THR A 180 -11.74 -11.20 10.22
CA THR A 180 -11.56 -12.32 11.15
C THR A 180 -10.24 -13.05 10.93
N PHE A 181 -9.73 -13.01 9.69
CA PHE A 181 -8.48 -13.64 9.27
C PHE A 181 -7.52 -12.64 8.68
N ALA A 182 -6.23 -12.97 8.75
CA ALA A 182 -5.21 -12.33 7.93
C ALA A 182 -4.42 -13.41 7.16
N TYR A 183 -4.08 -13.09 5.91
CA TYR A 183 -3.29 -13.92 5.02
C TYR A 183 -1.85 -13.42 5.00
N PHE A 184 -0.88 -14.34 4.91
CA PHE A 184 0.53 -13.97 4.90
C PHE A 184 1.36 -14.90 4.02
N ARG A 185 2.49 -14.40 3.56
CA ARG A 185 3.43 -15.20 2.76
C ARG A 185 4.17 -16.21 3.62
N LEU A 186 4.19 -17.46 3.14
CA LEU A 186 5.01 -18.53 3.67
C LEU A 186 6.43 -18.49 3.06
N GLY A 187 7.41 -18.74 3.92
CA GLY A 187 8.79 -18.91 3.49
C GLY A 187 9.02 -20.19 2.69
N LYS A 188 10.09 -20.18 1.91
CA LYS A 188 10.42 -21.24 0.95
C LYS A 188 10.51 -22.65 1.57
N GLU A 189 11.17 -22.77 2.70
CA GLU A 189 11.37 -24.06 3.38
C GLU A 189 10.05 -24.65 3.91
N TYR A 190 9.19 -23.79 4.45
CA TYR A 190 7.89 -24.24 4.97
C TYR A 190 6.94 -24.61 3.85
N ALA A 191 6.82 -23.75 2.83
CA ALA A 191 5.97 -23.97 1.67
C ALA A 191 6.35 -25.28 0.93
N GLY A 192 7.65 -25.60 0.84
CA GLY A 192 8.14 -26.82 0.22
C GLY A 192 7.78 -28.13 0.94
N LYS A 193 7.22 -28.08 2.13
CA LYS A 193 6.72 -29.27 2.86
C LYS A 193 5.35 -29.75 2.37
N PHE A 194 4.66 -28.95 1.56
CA PHE A 194 3.32 -29.24 1.08
C PHE A 194 3.30 -29.52 -0.42
N PRO A 195 2.32 -30.28 -0.92
CA PRO A 195 2.14 -30.46 -2.35
C PRO A 195 1.97 -29.12 -3.05
N ILE A 196 2.69 -28.96 -4.15
CA ILE A 196 2.58 -27.77 -4.99
C ILE A 196 1.45 -27.99 -5.98
N GLN A 197 0.47 -27.09 -5.97
CA GLN A 197 -0.76 -27.27 -6.73
C GLN A 197 -0.65 -26.83 -8.21
N GLU A 198 0.38 -26.03 -8.54
CA GLU A 198 0.56 -25.54 -9.90
C GLU A 198 1.97 -25.88 -10.40
N GLU A 199 2.04 -26.54 -11.54
CA GLU A 199 3.29 -26.88 -12.22
C GLU A 199 3.66 -25.80 -13.24
N LEU A 200 4.31 -24.72 -12.79
CA LEU A 200 4.95 -23.77 -13.67
C LEU A 200 6.46 -23.92 -13.56
N SER A 201 7.08 -24.34 -14.64
CA SER A 201 8.52 -24.59 -14.66
C SER A 201 9.35 -23.31 -14.75
N GLY A 202 10.40 -23.23 -13.97
CA GLY A 202 11.51 -22.34 -14.21
C GLY A 202 11.78 -21.27 -13.16
N THR A 203 13.03 -20.86 -13.11
CA THR A 203 13.44 -19.62 -12.44
C THR A 203 13.22 -18.48 -13.40
N PHE A 204 12.47 -17.46 -12.98
CA PHE A 204 12.12 -16.33 -13.80
C PHE A 204 12.56 -15.03 -13.10
N GLY A 205 12.95 -14.03 -13.90
CA GLY A 205 13.26 -12.69 -13.41
C GLY A 205 14.75 -12.37 -13.29
N PRO A 206 15.06 -11.07 -13.34
CA PRO A 206 16.43 -10.57 -13.49
C PRO A 206 17.33 -10.77 -12.27
N ARG A 207 16.79 -11.10 -11.10
CA ARG A 207 17.55 -11.15 -9.86
C ARG A 207 17.40 -12.49 -9.13
N LYS A 208 17.11 -13.55 -9.83
CA LYS A 208 16.68 -14.81 -9.19
C LYS A 208 15.42 -14.63 -8.32
N MET A 209 14.75 -13.47 -8.43
CA MET A 209 13.43 -13.25 -7.89
C MET A 209 12.44 -14.11 -8.65
N GLY A 210 11.37 -14.44 -8.00
CA GLY A 210 10.33 -15.26 -8.63
C GLY A 210 10.49 -16.76 -8.46
N ALA A 211 11.65 -17.26 -8.04
CA ALA A 211 11.82 -18.68 -7.75
C ALA A 211 11.14 -19.06 -6.43
N GLY A 212 10.28 -20.06 -6.50
CA GLY A 212 9.67 -20.69 -5.35
C GLY A 212 10.51 -21.86 -4.78
N PRO A 213 9.86 -22.75 -4.02
CA PRO A 213 8.46 -22.64 -3.64
C PRO A 213 8.18 -21.47 -2.69
N SER A 214 6.95 -21.00 -2.69
CA SER A 214 6.39 -20.07 -1.72
C SER A 214 4.92 -20.43 -1.51
N GLY A 215 4.21 -19.73 -0.65
CA GLY A 215 2.82 -20.04 -0.41
C GLY A 215 2.12 -18.99 0.43
N ILE A 216 0.87 -19.28 0.76
CA ILE A 216 0.03 -18.46 1.59
C ILE A 216 -0.36 -19.26 2.83
N GLY A 217 -0.20 -18.65 4.00
CA GLY A 217 -0.78 -19.07 5.26
C GLY A 217 -1.87 -18.10 5.69
N LYS A 218 -2.71 -18.52 6.63
CA LYS A 218 -3.69 -17.67 7.30
C LYS A 218 -3.61 -17.80 8.81
N ILE A 219 -3.94 -16.72 9.48
CA ILE A 219 -4.11 -16.68 10.94
C ILE A 219 -5.51 -16.21 11.27
N ASP A 220 -6.17 -16.91 12.19
CA ASP A 220 -7.40 -16.47 12.82
C ASP A 220 -7.06 -15.40 13.87
N LEU A 221 -7.57 -14.19 13.67
CA LEU A 221 -7.25 -13.02 14.50
C LEU A 221 -7.91 -13.09 15.90
N THR A 222 -8.89 -13.97 16.08
CA THR A 222 -9.58 -14.19 17.38
C THR A 222 -8.90 -15.26 18.20
N THR A 223 -8.57 -16.39 17.57
CA THR A 223 -8.04 -17.57 18.26
C THR A 223 -6.51 -17.69 18.20
N GLY A 224 -5.87 -16.97 17.28
CA GLY A 224 -4.44 -17.07 17.00
C GLY A 224 -4.04 -18.34 16.23
N GLN A 225 -5.02 -19.16 15.79
CA GLN A 225 -4.72 -20.37 15.04
C GLN A 225 -4.15 -20.07 13.67
N VAL A 226 -3.01 -20.69 13.36
CA VAL A 226 -2.31 -20.52 12.08
C VAL A 226 -2.48 -21.77 11.23
N LYS A 227 -2.75 -21.59 9.93
CA LYS A 227 -2.92 -22.69 8.96
C LYS A 227 -2.22 -22.39 7.63
N HIS A 228 -1.75 -23.44 6.98
CA HIS A 228 -1.38 -23.42 5.56
C HIS A 228 -2.62 -23.28 4.68
N VAL A 229 -2.54 -22.53 3.60
CA VAL A 229 -3.59 -22.37 2.58
C VAL A 229 -3.15 -23.03 1.29
N VAL A 230 -2.05 -22.58 0.68
CA VAL A 230 -1.56 -23.08 -0.62
C VAL A 230 -0.04 -22.95 -0.72
N SER A 231 0.58 -23.85 -1.48
CA SER A 231 1.97 -23.72 -1.93
C SER A 231 2.04 -23.72 -3.44
N VAL A 232 2.93 -22.88 -4.00
CA VAL A 232 3.15 -22.67 -5.43
C VAL A 232 4.63 -22.70 -5.78
N HIS A 233 4.97 -22.96 -7.05
CA HIS A 233 6.36 -23.04 -7.53
C HIS A 233 7.10 -21.70 -7.60
N PHE A 234 6.41 -20.59 -7.39
CA PHE A 234 6.95 -19.25 -7.58
C PHE A 234 6.90 -18.43 -6.29
N GLN A 235 7.57 -17.28 -6.30
CA GLN A 235 7.54 -16.36 -5.19
C GLN A 235 6.19 -15.61 -5.17
N VAL A 236 5.44 -15.77 -4.09
CA VAL A 236 4.21 -15.02 -3.82
C VAL A 236 4.55 -13.60 -3.42
N GLY A 237 3.85 -12.63 -4.01
CA GLY A 237 3.87 -11.22 -3.64
C GLY A 237 2.49 -10.60 -3.69
N HIS A 238 2.36 -9.34 -3.29
CA HIS A 238 1.15 -8.51 -3.36
C HIS A 238 -0.12 -9.21 -2.87
N ILE A 239 -0.04 -9.89 -1.74
CA ILE A 239 -1.21 -10.58 -1.18
C ILE A 239 -2.30 -9.57 -0.86
N GLN A 240 -3.52 -9.85 -1.33
CA GLN A 240 -4.73 -9.06 -1.10
C GLN A 240 -5.86 -9.99 -0.66
N GLY A 241 -6.59 -9.65 0.39
CA GLY A 241 -7.91 -10.24 0.65
C GLY A 241 -8.96 -9.51 -0.16
N ASN A 242 -9.92 -10.22 -0.75
CA ASN A 242 -11.06 -9.56 -1.38
C ASN A 242 -11.94 -8.91 -0.29
N PRO A 243 -12.08 -7.57 -0.27
CA PRO A 243 -12.83 -6.91 0.80
C PRO A 243 -14.33 -7.21 0.79
N TRP A 244 -14.87 -7.63 -0.34
CA TRP A 244 -16.31 -7.88 -0.54
C TRP A 244 -16.67 -9.37 -0.51
N HIS A 245 -15.68 -10.25 -0.79
CA HIS A 245 -15.84 -11.70 -0.74
C HIS A 245 -14.84 -12.31 0.25
N PRO A 246 -15.21 -12.40 1.54
CA PRO A 246 -14.37 -13.04 2.54
C PRO A 246 -13.95 -14.45 2.13
N GLY A 247 -12.69 -14.77 2.37
CA GLY A 247 -12.12 -16.06 2.00
C GLY A 247 -11.55 -16.12 0.58
N GLU A 248 -11.57 -15.03 -0.19
CA GLU A 248 -10.87 -14.96 -1.48
C GLU A 248 -9.54 -14.22 -1.32
N VAL A 249 -8.47 -14.82 -1.78
CA VAL A 249 -7.10 -14.29 -1.70
C VAL A 249 -6.55 -14.11 -3.10
N ILE A 250 -6.17 -12.88 -3.41
CA ILE A 250 -5.53 -12.49 -4.66
C ILE A 250 -4.04 -12.26 -4.38
N PHE A 251 -3.18 -12.69 -5.29
CA PHE A 251 -1.75 -12.55 -5.16
C PHE A 251 -1.05 -12.57 -6.51
N CYS A 252 0.22 -12.23 -6.53
CA CYS A 252 0.99 -12.25 -7.76
C CYS A 252 2.20 -13.20 -7.70
N TRP A 253 2.67 -13.59 -8.87
CA TRP A 253 4.02 -14.10 -9.05
C TRP A 253 4.98 -12.92 -9.09
N GLU A 254 5.71 -12.72 -8.00
CA GLU A 254 6.64 -11.59 -7.87
C GLU A 254 8.02 -11.95 -8.43
N THR A 255 8.42 -11.24 -9.47
CA THR A 255 9.70 -11.50 -10.16
C THR A 255 10.62 -10.28 -10.17
N GLY A 256 10.10 -9.09 -9.89
CA GLY A 256 10.78 -7.83 -10.20
C GLY A 256 10.90 -7.55 -11.69
N GLY A 257 10.12 -8.24 -12.52
CA GLY A 257 10.07 -8.14 -13.98
C GLY A 257 8.91 -8.97 -14.54
N LYS A 258 8.99 -9.36 -15.82
CA LYS A 258 7.92 -10.16 -16.44
C LYS A 258 7.86 -11.57 -15.88
N ALA A 259 6.71 -11.95 -15.31
CA ALA A 259 6.36 -13.34 -15.01
C ALA A 259 5.60 -13.98 -16.19
N PRO A 260 5.65 -15.30 -16.36
CA PRO A 260 4.82 -15.98 -17.36
C PRO A 260 3.32 -15.85 -17.09
N GLN A 261 2.95 -15.72 -15.81
CA GLN A 261 1.59 -15.60 -15.33
C GLN A 261 1.61 -14.87 -13.99
N ARG A 262 1.25 -13.58 -13.98
CA ARG A 262 1.41 -12.76 -12.77
C ARG A 262 0.27 -12.90 -11.78
N THR A 263 -0.99 -12.77 -12.23
CA THR A 263 -2.14 -12.61 -11.32
C THR A 263 -2.83 -13.93 -11.02
N TRP A 264 -3.01 -14.22 -9.73
CA TRP A 264 -3.58 -15.46 -9.22
C TRP A 264 -4.63 -15.20 -8.15
N MET A 265 -5.53 -16.15 -7.97
CA MET A 265 -6.41 -16.21 -6.81
C MET A 265 -6.50 -17.63 -6.26
N VAL A 266 -6.85 -17.72 -4.99
CA VAL A 266 -7.13 -18.97 -4.27
C VAL A 266 -8.17 -18.71 -3.19
N ASN A 267 -8.98 -19.71 -2.87
CA ASN A 267 -9.85 -19.65 -1.69
C ASN A 267 -9.06 -19.91 -0.40
N ALA A 268 -9.48 -19.35 0.70
CA ALA A 268 -8.82 -19.50 2.02
C ALA A 268 -8.81 -20.93 2.58
N ASP A 269 -9.51 -21.86 1.94
CA ASP A 269 -9.45 -23.31 2.22
C ASP A 269 -8.45 -24.05 1.33
N GLY A 270 -7.74 -23.33 0.42
CA GLY A 270 -6.78 -23.87 -0.51
C GLY A 270 -7.37 -24.36 -1.83
N THR A 271 -8.67 -24.24 -2.02
CA THR A 271 -9.35 -24.63 -3.25
C THR A 271 -9.30 -23.52 -4.31
N ASN A 272 -9.68 -23.83 -5.56
CA ASN A 272 -9.84 -22.87 -6.64
C ASN A 272 -8.59 -22.02 -6.96
N LEU A 273 -7.38 -22.59 -6.78
CA LEU A 273 -6.15 -21.94 -7.25
C LEU A 273 -6.21 -21.79 -8.76
N ARG A 274 -6.14 -20.54 -9.25
CA ARG A 274 -6.19 -20.26 -10.70
C ARG A 274 -5.63 -18.89 -11.05
N PRO A 275 -5.13 -18.70 -12.29
CA PRO A 275 -4.87 -17.38 -12.82
C PRO A 275 -6.17 -16.59 -12.95
N ILE A 276 -6.12 -15.27 -12.69
CA ILE A 276 -7.24 -14.35 -12.90
C ILE A 276 -7.33 -13.97 -14.38
N TYR A 277 -6.26 -13.45 -14.94
CA TYR A 277 -6.08 -13.18 -16.36
C TYR A 277 -5.02 -14.12 -16.92
N ARG A 278 -5.31 -14.84 -18.00
CA ARG A 278 -4.32 -15.70 -18.66
C ARG A 278 -3.47 -14.86 -19.59
N GLU A 279 -2.21 -14.68 -19.20
CA GLU A 279 -1.24 -13.93 -19.99
C GLU A 279 -0.76 -14.75 -21.19
N THR A 280 -0.67 -14.10 -22.33
CA THR A 280 0.03 -14.60 -23.51
C THR A 280 1.52 -14.30 -23.43
N GLU A 281 2.30 -14.82 -24.34
CA GLU A 281 3.73 -14.52 -24.42
C GLU A 281 4.05 -13.03 -24.66
N TYR A 282 3.07 -12.25 -25.14
CA TYR A 282 3.20 -10.84 -25.43
C TYR A 282 2.64 -9.94 -24.32
N ASP A 283 2.03 -10.51 -23.31
CA ASP A 283 1.48 -9.76 -22.19
C ASP A 283 2.52 -9.65 -21.07
N TRP A 284 2.60 -8.47 -20.48
CA TRP A 284 3.32 -8.25 -19.25
C TRP A 284 2.42 -7.50 -18.28
N VAL A 285 1.76 -8.20 -17.39
CA VAL A 285 1.05 -7.60 -16.26
C VAL A 285 2.08 -7.21 -15.20
N THR A 286 2.10 -5.93 -14.85
CA THR A 286 3.10 -5.38 -13.92
C THR A 286 2.56 -5.18 -12.51
N HIS A 287 1.35 -4.66 -12.41
CA HIS A 287 0.68 -4.37 -11.14
C HIS A 287 -0.81 -4.65 -11.21
N GLU A 288 -1.38 -4.91 -10.04
CA GLU A 288 -2.77 -5.29 -9.90
C GLU A 288 -3.37 -4.73 -8.60
N ALA A 289 -4.67 -4.45 -8.58
CA ALA A 289 -5.43 -4.12 -7.39
C ALA A 289 -6.90 -4.59 -7.51
N VAL A 290 -7.43 -5.16 -6.43
CA VAL A 290 -8.87 -5.48 -6.33
C VAL A 290 -9.64 -4.18 -6.15
N ILE A 291 -10.61 -3.90 -7.01
CA ILE A 291 -11.35 -2.63 -7.05
C ILE A 291 -12.84 -2.77 -6.72
N SER A 292 -13.40 -3.95 -6.93
CA SER A 292 -14.78 -4.26 -6.55
C SER A 292 -14.90 -5.75 -6.16
N ALA A 293 -16.09 -6.18 -5.84
CA ALA A 293 -16.36 -7.58 -5.49
C ALA A 293 -15.82 -8.57 -6.52
N ASP A 294 -15.93 -8.22 -7.81
CA ASP A 294 -15.65 -9.12 -8.92
C ASP A 294 -14.58 -8.59 -9.88
N GLU A 295 -13.96 -7.44 -9.60
CA GLU A 295 -13.06 -6.81 -10.55
C GLU A 295 -11.66 -6.56 -9.99
N LEU A 296 -10.68 -6.85 -10.84
CA LEU A 296 -9.27 -6.56 -10.64
C LEU A 296 -8.81 -5.57 -11.73
N VAL A 297 -8.26 -4.42 -11.35
CA VAL A 297 -7.55 -3.56 -12.30
C VAL A 297 -6.11 -4.02 -12.42
N ILE A 298 -5.57 -4.00 -13.64
CA ILE A 298 -4.19 -4.36 -13.94
C ILE A 298 -3.51 -3.30 -14.80
N ALA A 299 -2.23 -3.09 -14.56
CA ALA A 299 -1.36 -2.38 -15.50
C ALA A 299 -0.73 -3.40 -16.45
N MET A 300 -0.95 -3.22 -17.73
CA MET A 300 -0.45 -4.11 -18.77
C MET A 300 0.51 -3.37 -19.69
N LEU A 301 1.67 -3.98 -19.92
CA LEU A 301 2.62 -3.56 -20.93
C LEU A 301 2.68 -4.64 -22.02
N GLY A 302 2.44 -4.27 -23.28
CA GLY A 302 2.71 -5.12 -24.41
C GLY A 302 4.21 -5.41 -24.49
N HIS A 303 4.59 -6.65 -24.74
CA HIS A 303 5.97 -7.07 -24.63
C HIS A 303 6.38 -7.97 -25.79
N ARG A 304 7.67 -8.02 -26.08
CA ARG A 304 8.23 -9.02 -26.99
C ARG A 304 8.15 -10.40 -26.36
N ARG A 305 8.04 -11.42 -27.22
CA ARG A 305 8.18 -12.81 -26.80
C ARG A 305 9.50 -12.99 -26.06
N ILE A 306 9.45 -13.64 -24.89
CA ILE A 306 10.65 -14.06 -24.20
C ILE A 306 11.27 -15.19 -25.00
N SER A 307 12.53 -15.03 -25.46
CA SER A 307 13.22 -16.10 -26.15
C SER A 307 13.52 -17.26 -25.20
N GLU A 308 13.45 -18.49 -25.71
CA GLU A 308 13.81 -19.68 -24.96
C GLU A 308 15.31 -19.71 -24.57
N GLU A 309 16.14 -19.01 -25.34
CA GLU A 309 17.52 -18.74 -25.01
C GLU A 309 17.58 -17.64 -23.98
N ARG A 310 17.80 -18.04 -22.73
CA ARG A 310 17.94 -17.12 -21.61
C ARG A 310 19.20 -16.27 -21.79
N ASN A 311 19.05 -15.08 -22.29
CA ASN A 311 20.10 -14.09 -22.20
C ASN A 311 20.09 -13.52 -20.77
N MET A 312 21.22 -13.56 -20.07
CA MET A 312 21.36 -13.00 -18.73
C MET A 312 21.29 -11.47 -18.72
N ASP A 313 21.29 -10.82 -19.88
CA ASP A 313 21.01 -9.41 -20.06
C ASP A 313 19.50 -9.20 -20.21
N PHE A 314 18.84 -9.08 -19.09
CA PHE A 314 17.39 -8.94 -18.99
C PHE A 314 16.84 -7.70 -19.71
N SER A 315 17.67 -6.66 -19.93
CA SER A 315 17.25 -5.50 -20.71
C SER A 315 16.98 -5.85 -22.17
N LYS A 316 17.60 -6.91 -22.70
CA LYS A 316 17.39 -7.42 -24.05
C LYS A 316 16.25 -8.40 -24.14
N ASP A 317 16.11 -9.28 -23.12
CA ASP A 317 15.04 -10.29 -23.09
C ASP A 317 13.65 -9.67 -22.87
N TRP A 318 13.59 -8.57 -22.13
CA TRP A 318 12.34 -7.93 -21.74
C TRP A 318 11.92 -6.79 -22.69
N GLY A 319 12.80 -6.35 -23.55
CA GLY A 319 12.56 -5.29 -24.52
C GLY A 319 12.19 -3.95 -23.88
N PRO A 320 11.98 -2.92 -24.68
CA PRO A 320 11.48 -1.65 -24.19
C PRO A 320 10.05 -1.83 -23.68
N SER A 321 9.75 -1.31 -22.47
CA SER A 321 8.40 -1.26 -21.92
C SER A 321 7.47 -0.56 -22.91
N GLY A 322 6.22 -1.08 -23.02
CA GLY A 322 5.16 -0.37 -23.69
C GLY A 322 5.31 -0.23 -25.19
N THR A 323 5.59 -1.31 -25.90
CA THR A 323 5.39 -1.30 -27.34
C THR A 323 3.91 -1.16 -27.62
N LYS A 324 3.52 -0.18 -28.45
CA LYS A 324 2.10 0.04 -28.84
C LYS A 324 1.53 -1.06 -29.76
N GLU A 325 2.36 -2.01 -30.14
CA GLU A 325 2.00 -3.12 -31.03
C GLU A 325 1.13 -4.17 -30.31
N TYR A 326 1.21 -4.23 -29.00
CA TYR A 326 0.44 -5.14 -28.16
C TYR A 326 -0.40 -4.37 -27.15
N ALA A 327 -1.37 -5.03 -26.55
CA ALA A 327 -2.23 -4.43 -25.54
C ALA A 327 -1.40 -3.81 -24.42
N THR A 328 -1.50 -2.49 -24.25
CA THR A 328 -0.74 -1.71 -23.27
C THR A 328 -1.66 -0.67 -22.64
N GLY A 329 -1.65 -0.53 -21.34
CA GLY A 329 -2.47 0.43 -20.62
C GLY A 329 -3.04 -0.10 -19.32
N MET A 330 -4.09 0.55 -18.82
CA MET A 330 -4.91 0.03 -17.74
C MET A 330 -6.01 -0.85 -18.29
N ALA A 331 -6.19 -2.01 -17.67
CA ALA A 331 -7.28 -2.92 -18.00
C ALA A 331 -7.99 -3.38 -16.72
N VAL A 332 -9.26 -3.76 -16.87
CA VAL A 332 -10.04 -4.39 -15.81
C VAL A 332 -10.39 -5.81 -16.22
N VAL A 333 -10.22 -6.73 -15.29
CA VAL A 333 -10.55 -8.14 -15.45
C VAL A 333 -11.66 -8.50 -14.47
N ASN A 334 -12.76 -9.05 -14.97
CA ASN A 334 -13.78 -9.64 -14.11
C ASN A 334 -13.28 -11.00 -13.60
N MET A 335 -13.12 -11.13 -12.29
CA MET A 335 -12.58 -12.33 -11.65
C MET A 335 -13.53 -13.54 -11.75
N ARG A 336 -14.82 -13.38 -12.08
CA ARG A 336 -15.80 -14.45 -12.25
C ARG A 336 -15.88 -14.91 -13.69
N THR A 337 -16.17 -13.97 -14.59
CA THR A 337 -16.35 -14.26 -16.03
C THR A 337 -15.04 -14.36 -16.78
N ARG A 338 -13.95 -13.76 -16.24
CA ARG A 338 -12.64 -13.56 -16.89
C ARG A 338 -12.70 -12.62 -18.10
N GLU A 339 -13.77 -11.85 -18.21
CA GLU A 339 -13.87 -10.80 -19.19
C GLU A 339 -12.79 -9.75 -18.95
N PHE A 340 -12.10 -9.39 -20.02
CA PHE A 340 -11.02 -8.40 -20.02
C PHE A 340 -11.48 -7.16 -20.77
N THR A 341 -11.35 -6.00 -20.17
CA THR A 341 -11.66 -4.71 -20.79
C THR A 341 -10.47 -3.78 -20.70
N MET A 342 -9.93 -3.35 -21.84
CA MET A 342 -8.93 -2.29 -21.88
C MET A 342 -9.61 -0.96 -21.60
N GLU A 343 -9.20 -0.30 -20.50
CA GLU A 343 -9.76 0.99 -20.11
C GLU A 343 -9.11 2.16 -20.85
N GLY A 344 -7.79 2.12 -21.04
CA GLY A 344 -7.09 3.11 -21.84
C GLY A 344 -5.58 3.13 -21.63
N GLN A 345 -4.94 3.92 -22.48
CA GLN A 345 -3.50 4.15 -22.50
C GLN A 345 -3.21 5.64 -22.67
N VAL A 346 -2.12 6.13 -22.09
CA VAL A 346 -1.59 7.47 -22.32
C VAL A 346 -0.62 7.48 -23.49
N ASP A 347 -0.55 8.63 -24.20
CA ASP A 347 0.36 8.77 -25.34
C ASP A 347 1.79 9.01 -24.86
N GLY A 348 2.71 8.20 -25.38
CA GLY A 348 4.15 8.37 -25.16
C GLY A 348 4.69 7.87 -23.82
N ASP A 349 3.82 7.36 -22.91
CA ASP A 349 4.22 6.80 -21.64
C ASP A 349 3.40 5.55 -21.31
N ASN A 350 3.62 4.93 -20.16
CA ASN A 350 2.95 3.71 -19.73
C ASN A 350 2.51 3.83 -18.27
N PHE A 351 1.40 3.18 -17.93
CA PHE A 351 0.98 3.02 -16.55
C PHE A 351 1.86 2.00 -15.83
N TRP A 352 2.11 2.28 -14.54
CA TRP A 352 2.88 1.38 -13.70
C TRP A 352 2.05 0.85 -12.53
N HIS A 353 1.58 1.72 -11.63
CA HIS A 353 0.66 1.34 -10.58
C HIS A 353 -0.76 1.78 -10.92
N VAL A 354 -1.72 1.00 -10.51
CA VAL A 354 -3.12 1.19 -10.89
C VAL A 354 -4.05 1.03 -9.69
N ALA A 355 -5.18 1.73 -9.72
CA ALA A 355 -6.25 1.66 -8.74
C ALA A 355 -7.60 1.87 -9.44
N GLY A 356 -8.69 1.56 -8.77
CA GLY A 356 -10.04 1.84 -9.27
C GLY A 356 -10.98 2.28 -8.15
N SER A 357 -12.01 3.03 -8.52
CA SER A 357 -13.07 3.44 -7.62
C SER A 357 -14.03 2.28 -7.37
N GLN A 358 -14.53 2.17 -6.14
CA GLN A 358 -15.42 1.07 -5.73
C GLN A 358 -16.80 1.12 -6.42
N ASP A 359 -17.21 2.29 -6.89
CA ASP A 359 -18.43 2.49 -7.67
C ASP A 359 -18.34 2.02 -9.12
N GLY A 360 -17.12 1.63 -9.55
CA GLY A 360 -16.88 1.09 -10.89
C GLY A 360 -16.82 2.14 -12.01
N HIS A 361 -16.80 3.44 -11.70
CA HIS A 361 -16.78 4.49 -12.73
C HIS A 361 -15.38 4.86 -13.20
N TRP A 362 -14.38 4.72 -12.35
CA TRP A 362 -13.05 5.26 -12.56
C TRP A 362 -11.94 4.24 -12.36
N VAL A 363 -10.92 4.33 -13.18
CA VAL A 363 -9.59 3.75 -12.89
C VAL A 363 -8.55 4.86 -12.93
N ALA A 364 -7.53 4.76 -12.10
CA ALA A 364 -6.44 5.71 -12.02
C ALA A 364 -5.10 4.99 -12.06
N GLY A 365 -4.09 5.65 -12.63
CA GLY A 365 -2.74 5.09 -12.67
C GLY A 365 -1.67 6.17 -12.68
N ASP A 366 -0.49 5.81 -12.16
CA ASP A 366 0.70 6.62 -12.33
C ASP A 366 1.48 6.17 -13.55
N THR A 367 2.18 7.12 -14.18
CA THR A 367 3.06 6.86 -15.32
C THR A 367 4.53 6.88 -14.91
N PHE A 368 5.42 6.46 -15.83
CA PHE A 368 6.87 6.56 -15.60
C PHE A 368 7.35 8.01 -15.50
N ALA A 369 6.64 8.97 -16.13
CA ALA A 369 6.87 10.40 -15.97
C ALA A 369 6.42 10.95 -14.61
N ARG A 370 5.80 10.11 -13.75
CA ARG A 370 5.24 10.52 -12.47
C ARG A 370 4.02 11.44 -12.60
N GLU A 371 3.24 11.23 -13.61
CA GLU A 371 1.93 11.84 -13.78
C GLU A 371 0.85 10.96 -13.14
N LEU A 372 -0.23 11.57 -12.66
CA LEU A 372 -1.43 10.87 -12.19
C LEU A 372 -2.56 11.07 -13.20
N TRP A 373 -3.02 9.99 -13.77
CA TRP A 373 -4.12 9.96 -14.73
C TRP A 373 -5.35 9.27 -14.16
N LEU A 374 -6.51 9.77 -14.55
CA LEU A 374 -7.81 9.16 -14.32
C LEU A 374 -8.40 8.77 -15.68
N ILE A 375 -9.05 7.62 -15.75
CA ILE A 375 -9.79 7.19 -16.93
C ILE A 375 -11.23 6.92 -16.54
N ASP A 376 -12.14 7.54 -17.26
CA ASP A 376 -13.57 7.26 -17.19
C ASP A 376 -13.86 5.93 -17.88
N ARG A 377 -14.34 4.95 -17.14
CA ARG A 377 -14.56 3.58 -17.66
C ARG A 377 -15.69 3.50 -18.69
N HIS A 378 -16.64 4.45 -18.65
CA HIS A 378 -17.79 4.48 -19.56
C HIS A 378 -17.47 5.20 -20.87
N THR A 379 -16.84 6.38 -20.77
CA THR A 379 -16.53 7.20 -21.96
C THR A 379 -15.15 6.97 -22.52
N LYS A 380 -14.26 6.32 -21.76
CA LYS A 380 -12.82 6.14 -22.04
C LYS A 380 -12.04 7.47 -22.10
N GLU A 381 -12.62 8.55 -21.57
CA GLU A 381 -11.96 9.82 -21.44
C GLU A 381 -10.76 9.71 -20.48
N ARG A 382 -9.62 10.24 -20.90
CA ARG A 382 -8.38 10.27 -20.13
C ARG A 382 -8.18 11.67 -19.56
N ILE A 383 -8.06 11.76 -18.27
CA ILE A 383 -8.02 13.02 -17.51
C ILE A 383 -6.72 13.07 -16.72
N LEU A 384 -5.85 14.02 -17.04
CA LEU A 384 -4.67 14.29 -16.23
C LEU A 384 -5.07 15.00 -14.95
N LEU A 385 -4.83 14.36 -13.80
CA LEU A 385 -5.13 14.94 -12.49
C LEU A 385 -3.95 15.72 -11.91
N SER A 386 -2.74 15.24 -12.09
CA SER A 386 -1.55 15.89 -11.55
C SER A 386 -0.32 15.59 -12.38
N ASP A 387 0.53 16.62 -12.55
CA ASP A 387 1.84 16.57 -13.20
C ASP A 387 2.87 17.30 -12.32
N GLY A 388 4.15 17.11 -12.63
CA GLY A 388 5.22 17.72 -11.83
C GLY A 388 5.49 17.03 -10.50
N LEU A 389 4.93 15.85 -10.31
CA LEU A 389 5.34 14.91 -9.27
C LEU A 389 6.81 14.53 -9.54
N LYS A 390 7.69 14.67 -8.55
CA LYS A 390 9.14 14.60 -8.75
C LYS A 390 9.60 13.25 -9.29
N THR A 391 10.12 13.24 -10.52
CA THR A 391 10.68 12.03 -11.15
C THR A 391 11.96 11.53 -10.48
N THR A 392 12.61 12.38 -9.69
CA THR A 392 13.82 12.03 -8.91
C THR A 392 13.52 11.26 -7.64
N ALA A 393 12.26 11.17 -7.20
CA ALA A 393 11.86 10.31 -6.09
C ALA A 393 12.16 8.84 -6.44
N ARG A 394 12.64 8.09 -5.43
CA ARG A 394 13.01 6.68 -5.62
C ARG A 394 11.81 5.78 -5.86
N ASP A 395 10.64 6.24 -5.46
CA ASP A 395 9.42 5.46 -5.52
C ASP A 395 8.39 6.13 -6.45
N HIS A 396 7.42 5.34 -6.89
CA HIS A 396 6.31 5.78 -7.71
C HIS A 396 5.21 6.42 -6.86
N VAL A 397 4.20 6.94 -7.54
CA VAL A 397 3.09 7.70 -6.93
C VAL A 397 2.13 6.80 -6.14
N HIS A 398 1.91 5.55 -6.60
CA HIS A 398 1.07 4.53 -5.97
C HIS A 398 -0.37 5.00 -5.67
N PRO A 399 -1.19 5.32 -6.68
CA PRO A 399 -2.54 5.82 -6.42
C PRO A 399 -3.42 4.81 -5.67
N THR A 400 -4.25 5.30 -4.74
CA THR A 400 -5.27 4.50 -4.05
C THR A 400 -6.51 5.37 -3.87
N PHE A 401 -7.67 4.90 -4.34
CA PHE A 401 -8.93 5.63 -4.14
C PHE A 401 -9.35 5.64 -2.67
N LYS A 402 -9.83 6.79 -2.22
CA LYS A 402 -10.60 6.88 -0.99
C LYS A 402 -11.85 6.00 -1.11
N PRO A 403 -12.28 5.29 -0.05
CA PRO A 403 -13.44 4.40 -0.13
C PRO A 403 -14.73 5.05 -0.64
N ASP A 404 -14.93 6.35 -0.40
CA ASP A 404 -16.09 7.12 -0.89
C ASP A 404 -15.96 7.59 -2.35
N GLY A 405 -14.86 7.28 -3.04
CA GLY A 405 -14.60 7.66 -4.43
C GLY A 405 -14.28 9.14 -4.66
N THR A 406 -14.19 9.97 -3.62
CA THR A 406 -14.06 11.43 -3.77
C THR A 406 -12.64 11.93 -3.97
N ALA A 407 -11.66 11.09 -3.73
CA ALA A 407 -10.25 11.46 -3.76
C ALA A 407 -9.34 10.28 -4.03
N ILE A 408 -8.08 10.56 -4.38
CA ILE A 408 -7.03 9.57 -4.58
C ILE A 408 -5.84 9.96 -3.69
N GLU A 409 -5.41 9.05 -2.82
CA GLU A 409 -4.15 9.21 -2.09
C GLU A 409 -2.98 8.81 -2.96
N ILE A 410 -1.93 9.61 -2.89
CA ILE A 410 -0.64 9.40 -3.53
C ILE A 410 0.50 9.72 -2.57
N GLN A 411 1.70 9.31 -2.91
CA GLN A 411 2.93 9.87 -2.34
C GLN A 411 3.66 10.70 -3.39
N SER A 412 4.26 11.82 -2.96
CA SER A 412 4.94 12.72 -3.87
C SER A 412 6.08 13.48 -3.20
N ALA A 413 7.16 13.69 -3.93
CA ALA A 413 8.26 14.55 -3.53
C ALA A 413 8.11 16.01 -4.07
N MET A 414 6.95 16.39 -4.58
CA MET A 414 6.70 17.72 -5.19
C MET A 414 7.12 18.88 -4.27
N LEU A 415 6.81 18.78 -2.96
CA LEU A 415 7.14 19.81 -1.96
C LEU A 415 8.55 19.69 -1.40
N SER A 416 9.27 18.64 -1.73
CA SER A 416 10.58 18.36 -1.18
C SER A 416 11.65 19.22 -1.86
N GLU A 417 12.49 19.90 -1.08
CA GLU A 417 13.62 20.67 -1.58
C GLU A 417 14.69 19.74 -2.16
N ASP A 418 14.89 18.56 -1.58
CA ASP A 418 15.86 17.56 -2.04
C ASP A 418 15.36 16.73 -3.24
N GLY A 419 14.10 16.90 -3.66
CA GLY A 419 13.45 16.14 -4.73
C GLY A 419 13.29 14.64 -4.44
N ARG A 420 13.53 14.18 -3.22
CA ARG A 420 13.55 12.75 -2.83
C ARG A 420 12.65 12.41 -1.65
N SER A 421 12.44 13.35 -0.74
CA SER A 421 11.60 13.15 0.43
C SER A 421 10.14 13.09 0.02
N LEU A 422 9.52 11.93 0.20
CA LEU A 422 8.11 11.73 -0.11
C LEU A 422 7.23 12.35 0.98
N ASN A 423 6.07 12.81 0.56
CA ASN A 423 4.99 13.30 1.40
C ASN A 423 3.69 12.59 1.02
N ILE A 424 2.78 12.45 1.98
CA ILE A 424 1.44 11.93 1.77
C ILE A 424 0.57 13.03 1.20
N CYS A 425 -0.07 12.78 0.08
CA CYS A 425 -0.91 13.73 -0.62
C CYS A 425 -2.25 13.10 -1.01
N VAL A 426 -3.33 13.83 -0.82
CA VAL A 426 -4.68 13.48 -1.28
C VAL A 426 -5.04 14.41 -2.44
N VAL A 427 -5.27 13.83 -3.60
CA VAL A 427 -5.73 14.51 -4.81
C VAL A 427 -7.24 14.51 -4.80
N LYS A 428 -7.86 15.68 -4.65
CA LYS A 428 -9.33 15.80 -4.66
C LYS A 428 -9.86 15.69 -6.07
N LEU A 429 -10.83 14.82 -6.30
CA LEU A 429 -11.47 14.76 -7.61
C LEU A 429 -12.28 16.02 -7.85
N PRO A 430 -12.16 16.66 -9.04
CA PRO A 430 -12.96 17.82 -9.40
C PRO A 430 -14.47 17.57 -9.29
N GLN A 431 -15.21 18.53 -8.77
CA GLN A 431 -16.64 18.37 -8.49
C GLN A 431 -17.46 17.95 -9.72
N HIS A 432 -17.13 18.48 -10.92
CA HIS A 432 -17.82 18.14 -12.16
C HIS A 432 -17.62 16.66 -12.57
N LEU A 433 -16.54 16.00 -12.13
CA LEU A 433 -16.33 14.56 -12.32
C LEU A 433 -17.17 13.77 -11.30
N LEU A 434 -17.20 14.20 -10.05
CA LEU A 434 -18.01 13.58 -9.01
C LEU A 434 -19.51 13.65 -9.31
N ASP A 435 -19.95 14.72 -9.99
CA ASP A 435 -21.35 14.93 -10.35
C ASP A 435 -21.76 14.14 -11.60
N ARG A 436 -20.79 13.66 -12.40
CA ARG A 436 -21.05 12.97 -13.68
C ARG A 436 -21.94 11.73 -13.53
N TYR A 437 -21.77 11.01 -12.44
CA TYR A 437 -22.47 9.74 -12.17
C TYR A 437 -23.38 9.78 -10.95
N LYS A 438 -23.59 10.96 -10.37
CA LYS A 438 -24.65 11.10 -9.38
C LYS A 438 -25.97 10.83 -10.09
N LYS A 439 -26.72 9.84 -9.60
CA LYS A 439 -28.08 9.60 -10.08
C LYS A 439 -28.83 10.92 -9.89
N GLY A 440 -29.25 11.53 -11.00
CA GLY A 440 -30.16 12.67 -10.94
C GLY A 440 -31.40 12.25 -10.17
N ASP A 441 -31.86 13.10 -9.26
CA ASP A 441 -33.22 13.08 -8.78
C ASP A 441 -34.12 13.31 -10.02
N ASN A 442 -34.55 12.22 -10.66
CA ASN A 442 -35.63 12.22 -11.67
C ASN A 442 -36.77 11.37 -11.14
#